data_d205f12540ceb52836dca963253d7508
#
_entry.id   d205f12540ceb52836dca963253d7508
#
_cell.length_a   1.000
_cell.length_b   1.000
_cell.length_c   1.000
_cell.angle_alpha   90.00
_cell.angle_beta   90.00
_cell.angle_gamma   90.00
#
_symmetry.space_group_name_H-M   'P 1'
#
loop_
_entity.id
_entity.type
_entity.pdbx_description
1 polymer ?
#
loop_
_entity_poly.entity_id
_entity_poly.type
_entity_poly.pdbx_seq_one_letter_code
_entity_poly.pdbx_strand_id
1 'polypeptide(L)'
;MTGDFSAQLGRRERQIVDIIYRRGRATAAEVLADLPDSPTYSSVRGMLRHLERKGFLRHRRDGLRYVYMPTSPKDEVRASALDHVVKTFFDNSLPTTVAALLESKPLTQDEYDRLLRLLNEARPEDEA
;
A
#
# COMPACT_ATOMS: atom_id res chain seq x y z
N MET A 1 2.54 16.47 -0.74
CA MET A 1 3.01 15.67 -0.77
C MET A 1 2.52 14.70 -0.54
N THR A 2 2.40 14.13 -0.86
CA THR A 2 1.94 13.25 -0.69
C THR A 2 2.47 12.11 -0.76
N GLY A 3 3.58 12.00 -0.99
CA GLY A 3 4.24 10.81 -0.92
C GLY A 3 4.14 10.17 0.41
N ASP A 4 3.86 10.91 1.38
CA ASP A 4 3.76 10.35 2.69
C ASP A 4 2.34 9.99 3.04
N PHE A 5 1.85 8.99 2.35
CA PHE A 5 0.52 8.46 2.52
C PHE A 5 0.25 8.06 3.98
N SER A 6 1.21 7.36 4.60
CA SER A 6 1.03 6.86 5.95
C SER A 6 0.96 7.95 7.00
N ALA A 7 1.69 9.04 6.80
CA ALA A 7 1.76 10.09 7.80
C ALA A 7 0.46 10.84 7.96
N GLN A 8 -0.46 10.73 6.99
CA GLN A 8 -1.72 11.42 7.05
C GLN A 8 -2.80 10.63 7.79
N LEU A 9 -2.46 9.44 8.26
CA LEU A 9 -3.41 8.55 8.88
C LEU A 9 -3.03 8.24 10.32
N GLY A 10 -4.02 8.20 11.19
CA GLY A 10 -3.83 7.69 12.53
C GLY A 10 -3.64 6.17 12.50
N ARG A 11 -3.30 5.61 13.64
CA ARG A 11 -2.99 4.19 13.73
C ARG A 11 -4.16 3.30 13.30
N ARG A 12 -5.35 3.57 13.82
CA ARG A 12 -6.53 2.77 13.47
C ARG A 12 -6.93 2.96 12.02
N GLU A 13 -6.86 4.19 11.54
CA GLU A 13 -7.15 4.48 10.14
C GLU A 13 -6.23 3.71 9.21
N ARG A 14 -4.94 3.63 9.55
CA ARG A 14 -3.97 2.90 8.75
C ARG A 14 -4.28 1.41 8.72
N GLN A 15 -4.68 0.86 9.87
CA GLN A 15 -5.08 -0.54 9.93
C GLN A 15 -6.26 -0.82 9.00
N ILE A 16 -7.24 0.07 8.97
CA ILE A 16 -8.42 -0.09 8.13
C ILE A 16 -8.04 -0.01 6.66
N VAL A 17 -7.23 0.97 6.28
CA VAL A 17 -6.80 1.12 4.89
C VAL A 17 -6.01 -0.12 4.45
N ASP A 18 -5.13 -0.63 5.31
CA ASP A 18 -4.36 -1.83 5.00
C ASP A 18 -5.25 -3.05 4.75
N ILE A 19 -6.29 -3.20 5.56
CA ILE A 19 -7.22 -4.31 5.40
C ILE A 19 -7.93 -4.22 4.05
N ILE A 20 -8.41 -3.03 3.71
CA ILE A 20 -9.13 -2.83 2.46
C ILE A 20 -8.21 -3.03 1.25
N TYR A 21 -6.97 -2.55 1.34
CA TYR A 21 -6.02 -2.77 0.26
C TYR A 21 -5.69 -4.26 0.08
N ARG A 22 -5.55 -5.00 1.17
CA ARG A 22 -5.28 -6.44 1.07
C ARG A 22 -6.44 -7.22 0.47
N ARG A 23 -7.66 -6.84 0.82
CA ARG A 23 -8.85 -7.51 0.31
C ARG A 23 -9.24 -7.03 -1.09
N GLY A 24 -8.78 -5.86 -1.49
CA GLY A 24 -9.21 -5.19 -2.71
C GLY A 24 -10.48 -4.38 -2.51
N ARG A 25 -11.40 -4.87 -1.69
CA ARG A 25 -12.61 -4.17 -1.28
C ARG A 25 -13.14 -4.86 -0.04
N ALA A 26 -13.94 -4.15 0.75
CA ALA A 26 -14.50 -4.74 1.97
C ALA A 26 -15.71 -3.96 2.46
N THR A 27 -16.63 -4.68 3.08
CA THR A 27 -17.72 -4.05 3.82
C THR A 27 -17.23 -3.69 5.22
N ALA A 28 -18.00 -2.88 5.94
CA ALA A 28 -17.66 -2.54 7.32
C ALA A 28 -17.54 -3.78 8.21
N ALA A 29 -18.43 -4.76 7.99
CA ALA A 29 -18.38 -6.00 8.76
C ALA A 29 -17.11 -6.78 8.50
N GLU A 30 -16.68 -6.83 7.25
CA GLU A 30 -15.43 -7.52 6.91
C GLU A 30 -14.21 -6.82 7.49
N VAL A 31 -14.21 -5.50 7.46
CA VAL A 31 -13.13 -4.74 8.09
C VAL A 31 -13.09 -5.01 9.59
N LEU A 32 -14.26 -4.98 10.24
CA LEU A 32 -14.34 -5.24 11.66
C LEU A 32 -13.79 -6.62 12.01
N ALA A 33 -14.12 -7.62 11.19
CA ALA A 33 -13.66 -8.98 11.45
C ALA A 33 -12.14 -9.10 11.40
N ASP A 34 -11.47 -8.28 10.60
CA ASP A 34 -10.03 -8.34 10.45
C ASP A 34 -9.26 -7.40 11.40
N LEU A 35 -9.97 -6.53 12.10
CA LEU A 35 -9.29 -5.61 13.00
C LEU A 35 -8.93 -6.27 14.33
N PRO A 36 -7.74 -5.99 14.85
CA PRO A 36 -7.42 -6.43 16.21
C PRO A 36 -8.24 -5.62 17.21
N ASP A 37 -8.34 -6.05 18.43
CA ASP A 37 -8.98 -5.32 19.52
C ASP A 37 -10.49 -5.15 19.39
N SER A 38 -11.12 -5.73 18.41
CA SER A 38 -12.58 -5.76 18.25
C SER A 38 -13.29 -4.43 18.57
N PRO A 39 -13.02 -3.36 17.81
CA PRO A 39 -13.75 -2.11 18.02
C PRO A 39 -15.23 -2.30 17.68
N THR A 40 -16.05 -1.31 18.02
CA THR A 40 -17.47 -1.43 17.73
C THR A 40 -17.74 -1.24 16.24
N TYR A 41 -18.81 -1.83 15.76
CA TYR A 41 -19.24 -1.68 14.38
C TYR A 41 -19.48 -0.20 14.05
N SER A 42 -20.11 0.52 14.95
CA SER A 42 -20.39 1.94 14.80
C SER A 42 -19.10 2.75 14.62
N SER A 43 -18.09 2.43 15.42
CA SER A 43 -16.78 3.09 15.32
C SER A 43 -16.14 2.85 13.96
N VAL A 44 -16.19 1.60 13.48
CA VAL A 44 -15.62 1.26 12.18
C VAL A 44 -16.34 2.02 11.07
N ARG A 45 -17.66 2.07 11.12
CA ARG A 45 -18.42 2.80 10.12
C ARG A 45 -18.07 4.29 10.10
N GLY A 46 -17.90 4.88 11.27
CA GLY A 46 -17.50 6.29 11.37
C GLY A 46 -16.14 6.55 10.77
N MET A 47 -15.19 5.64 11.03
CA MET A 47 -13.85 5.77 10.48
C MET A 47 -13.83 5.59 8.96
N LEU A 48 -14.63 4.66 8.44
CA LEU A 48 -14.73 4.47 6.99
C LEU A 48 -15.25 5.72 6.30
N ARG A 49 -16.29 6.36 6.87
CA ARG A 49 -16.79 7.61 6.31
C ARG A 49 -15.75 8.71 6.38
N HIS A 50 -15.02 8.76 7.47
CA HIS A 50 -13.97 9.76 7.64
C HIS A 50 -12.86 9.58 6.60
N LEU A 51 -12.46 8.33 6.37
CA LEU A 51 -11.44 8.02 5.36
C LEU A 51 -11.93 8.35 3.95
N GLU A 52 -13.20 8.16 3.70
CA GLU A 52 -13.78 8.54 2.41
C GLU A 52 -13.74 10.06 2.23
N ARG A 53 -14.10 10.83 3.27
CA ARG A 53 -14.03 12.29 3.20
C ARG A 53 -12.61 12.79 2.99
N LYS A 54 -11.62 12.06 3.55
CA LYS A 54 -10.22 12.43 3.36
C LYS A 54 -9.68 12.03 1.99
N GLY A 55 -10.43 11.25 1.23
CA GLY A 55 -10.02 10.87 -0.11
C GLY A 55 -9.26 9.56 -0.23
N PHE A 56 -9.12 8.81 0.86
CA PHE A 56 -8.39 7.53 0.83
C PHE A 56 -9.24 6.38 0.33
N LEU A 57 -10.55 6.45 0.55
CA LEU A 57 -11.47 5.38 0.18
C LEU A 57 -12.67 5.95 -0.58
N ARG A 58 -13.31 5.08 -1.33
CA ARG A 58 -14.62 5.35 -1.93
C ARG A 58 -15.48 4.14 -1.70
N HIS A 59 -16.79 4.27 -1.88
CA HIS A 59 -17.68 3.14 -1.71
C HIS A 59 -18.69 3.06 -2.84
N ARG A 60 -19.31 1.90 -2.97
CA ARG A 60 -20.49 1.70 -3.81
C ARG A 60 -21.47 0.86 -3.03
N ARG A 61 -22.71 0.90 -3.44
CA ARG A 61 -23.73 0.09 -2.80
C ARG A 61 -23.79 -1.29 -3.42
N ASP A 62 -24.01 -2.28 -2.58
CA ASP A 62 -24.25 -3.63 -3.00
C ASP A 62 -25.43 -4.11 -2.15
N GLY A 63 -26.65 -3.91 -2.65
CA GLY A 63 -27.84 -4.16 -1.87
C GLY A 63 -27.96 -3.12 -0.75
N LEU A 64 -28.04 -3.59 0.47
CA LEU A 64 -28.13 -2.72 1.64
C LEU A 64 -26.79 -2.41 2.25
N ARG A 65 -25.70 -2.89 1.67
CA ARG A 65 -24.38 -2.70 2.21
C ARG A 65 -23.58 -1.74 1.39
N TYR A 66 -22.61 -1.09 2.04
CA TYR A 66 -21.61 -0.29 1.35
C TYR A 66 -20.35 -1.14 1.26
N VAL A 67 -19.78 -1.17 0.08
CA VAL A 67 -18.51 -1.86 -0.15
C VAL A 67 -17.47 -0.79 -0.38
N TYR A 68 -16.47 -0.72 0.48
CA TYR A 68 -15.41 0.28 0.41
C TYR A 68 -14.22 -0.24 -0.36
N MET A 69 -13.58 0.63 -1.10
CA MET A 69 -12.42 0.28 -1.93
C MET A 69 -11.46 1.45 -1.97
N PRO A 70 -10.20 1.22 -2.30
CA PRO A 70 -9.23 2.32 -2.40
C PRO A 70 -9.60 3.26 -3.54
N THR A 71 -9.24 4.52 -3.39
CA THR A 71 -9.42 5.51 -4.45
C THR A 71 -8.38 5.36 -5.54
N SER A 72 -7.23 4.75 -5.21
CA SER A 72 -6.18 4.48 -6.17
C SER A 72 -5.95 2.98 -6.24
N PRO A 73 -5.54 2.45 -7.39
CA PRO A 73 -5.19 1.04 -7.46
C PRO A 73 -4.07 0.71 -6.47
N LYS A 74 -4.09 -0.50 -5.97
CA LYS A 74 -3.12 -0.97 -4.99
C LYS A 74 -1.68 -0.77 -5.48
N ASP A 75 -1.44 -1.06 -6.75
CA ASP A 75 -0.11 -0.95 -7.31
C ASP A 75 0.36 0.49 -7.40
N GLU A 76 -0.54 1.43 -7.68
CA GLU A 76 -0.19 2.84 -7.68
C GLU A 76 0.20 3.34 -6.30
N VAL A 77 -0.53 2.89 -5.27
CA VAL A 77 -0.22 3.25 -3.89
C VAL A 77 1.13 2.71 -3.48
N ARG A 78 1.42 1.46 -3.84
CA ARG A 78 2.71 0.85 -3.56
C ARG A 78 3.85 1.60 -4.23
N ALA A 79 3.67 1.93 -5.50
CA ALA A 79 4.70 2.64 -6.26
C ALA A 79 4.97 4.01 -5.67
N SER A 80 3.92 4.71 -5.28
CA SER A 80 4.05 6.04 -4.68
C SER A 80 4.79 5.97 -3.35
N ALA A 81 4.47 5.01 -2.51
CA ALA A 81 5.13 4.85 -1.21
C ALA A 81 6.60 4.52 -1.39
N LEU A 82 6.91 3.64 -2.33
CA LEU A 82 8.28 3.24 -2.60
C LEU A 82 9.09 4.42 -3.14
N ASP A 83 8.50 5.16 -4.08
CA ASP A 83 9.16 6.33 -4.64
C ASP A 83 9.50 7.35 -3.56
N HIS A 84 8.60 7.53 -2.61
CA HIS A 84 8.84 8.43 -1.49
C HIS A 84 10.06 7.99 -0.66
N VAL A 85 10.14 6.71 -0.36
CA VAL A 85 11.26 6.17 0.42
C VAL A 85 12.58 6.36 -0.31
N VAL A 86 12.59 6.04 -1.60
CA VAL A 86 13.81 6.16 -2.40
C VAL A 86 14.29 7.61 -2.45
N LYS A 87 13.37 8.54 -2.68
CA LYS A 87 13.72 9.96 -2.74
C LYS A 87 14.16 10.51 -1.40
N THR A 88 13.47 10.12 -0.34
CA THR A 88 13.69 10.70 0.99
C THR A 88 14.95 10.16 1.66
N PHE A 89 15.17 8.86 1.58
CA PHE A 89 16.22 8.21 2.35
C PHE A 89 17.42 7.74 1.54
N PHE A 90 17.29 7.68 0.23
CA PHE A 90 18.33 7.12 -0.63
C PHE A 90 18.73 8.03 -1.78
N ASP A 91 18.54 9.33 -1.60
CA ASP A 91 18.95 10.35 -2.58
C ASP A 91 18.44 10.08 -3.99
N ASN A 92 17.26 9.49 -4.09
CA ASN A 92 16.64 9.15 -5.37
C ASN A 92 17.51 8.19 -6.19
N SER A 93 18.29 7.34 -5.53
CA SER A 93 19.19 6.41 -6.19
C SER A 93 18.72 4.98 -6.04
N LEU A 94 18.37 4.34 -7.16
CA LEU A 94 17.98 2.92 -7.14
C LEU A 94 19.14 2.02 -6.73
N PRO A 95 20.36 2.21 -7.29
CA PRO A 95 21.46 1.34 -6.85
C PRO A 95 21.74 1.45 -5.35
N THR A 96 21.68 2.65 -4.79
CA THR A 96 21.91 2.84 -3.37
C THR A 96 20.83 2.14 -2.54
N THR A 97 19.57 2.24 -2.99
CA THR A 97 18.45 1.59 -2.33
C THR A 97 18.61 0.07 -2.34
N VAL A 98 18.93 -0.48 -3.51
CA VAL A 98 19.10 -1.92 -3.66
C VAL A 98 20.28 -2.42 -2.83
N ALA A 99 21.40 -1.67 -2.83
CA ALA A 99 22.55 -2.05 -2.03
C ALA A 99 22.20 -2.15 -0.54
N ALA A 100 21.41 -1.20 -0.05
CA ALA A 100 20.99 -1.22 1.36
C ALA A 100 20.13 -2.45 1.66
N LEU A 101 19.23 -2.79 0.75
CA LEU A 101 18.39 -3.98 0.92
C LEU A 101 19.21 -5.26 0.95
N LEU A 102 20.19 -5.37 0.06
CA LEU A 102 21.04 -6.55 -0.02
C LEU A 102 21.91 -6.72 1.22
N GLU A 103 22.31 -5.61 1.85
CA GLU A 103 23.07 -5.68 3.08
C GLU A 103 22.23 -6.20 4.24
N SER A 104 20.94 -5.89 4.23
CA SER A 104 20.09 -6.26 5.35
C SER A 104 19.50 -7.66 5.25
N LYS A 105 19.47 -8.25 4.05
CA LYS A 105 18.85 -9.56 3.85
C LYS A 105 19.65 -10.36 2.85
N PRO A 106 20.17 -11.53 3.25
CA PRO A 106 20.84 -12.39 2.29
C PRO A 106 19.82 -12.94 1.28
N LEU A 107 20.21 -13.09 0.04
CA LEU A 107 19.37 -13.62 -0.99
C LEU A 107 19.43 -15.14 -1.03
N THR A 108 18.29 -15.76 -1.28
CA THR A 108 18.27 -17.17 -1.65
C THR A 108 18.69 -17.27 -3.12
N GLN A 109 19.04 -18.47 -3.55
CA GLN A 109 19.38 -18.68 -4.95
C GLN A 109 18.21 -18.33 -5.88
N ASP A 110 17.01 -18.72 -5.48
CA ASP A 110 15.82 -18.44 -6.26
C ASP A 110 15.57 -16.93 -6.39
N GLU A 111 15.74 -16.18 -5.31
CA GLU A 111 15.59 -14.74 -5.34
C GLU A 111 16.63 -14.10 -6.24
N TYR A 112 17.86 -14.58 -6.17
CA TYR A 112 18.92 -14.06 -7.01
C TYR A 112 18.59 -14.25 -8.49
N ASP A 113 18.16 -15.45 -8.85
CA ASP A 113 17.81 -15.75 -10.24
C ASP A 113 16.66 -14.90 -10.73
N ARG A 114 15.65 -14.70 -9.90
CA ARG A 114 14.49 -13.89 -10.25
C ARG A 114 14.85 -12.41 -10.40
N LEU A 115 15.73 -11.90 -9.54
CA LEU A 115 16.19 -10.53 -9.64
C LEU A 115 17.00 -10.31 -10.91
N LEU A 116 17.83 -11.26 -11.28
CA LEU A 116 18.58 -11.15 -12.53
C LEU A 116 17.64 -11.06 -13.73
N ARG A 117 16.59 -11.88 -13.74
CA ARG A 117 15.60 -11.81 -14.82
C ARG A 117 14.93 -10.44 -14.88
N LEU A 118 14.56 -9.90 -13.73
CA LEU A 118 13.92 -8.58 -13.68
C LEU A 118 14.86 -7.50 -14.20
N LEU A 119 16.13 -7.56 -13.83
CA LEU A 119 17.09 -6.58 -14.30
C LEU A 119 17.28 -6.68 -15.80
N ASN A 120 17.35 -7.89 -16.34
CA ASN A 120 17.52 -8.07 -17.78
C ASN A 120 16.30 -7.56 -18.55
N GLU A 121 15.11 -7.76 -18.03
CA GLU A 121 13.90 -7.28 -18.66
C GLU A 121 13.80 -5.76 -18.61
N ALA A 122 14.34 -5.15 -17.56
CA ALA A 122 14.32 -3.70 -17.40
C ALA A 122 15.51 -3.02 -18.06
N ARG A 123 16.34 -3.78 -18.75
CA ARG A 123 17.54 -3.25 -19.38
C ARG A 123 17.18 -2.12 -20.34
N PRO A 124 17.86 -0.97 -20.25
CA PRO A 124 17.57 0.12 -21.18
C PRO A 124 17.83 -0.30 -22.61
N GLU A 125 16.98 0.18 -23.51
CA GLU A 125 17.20 -0.08 -24.92
C GLU A 125 18.44 0.68 -25.38
N ASP A 126 19.20 0.02 -26.24
CA ASP A 126 20.33 0.71 -26.76
C ASP A 126 19.84 1.83 -27.66
N GLU A 127 20.37 3.04 -27.40
CA GLU A 127 19.97 4.06 -28.23
C GLU A 127 20.82 3.97 -29.36
N ALA A 128 20.42 3.50 -30.36
CA ALA A 128 21.22 3.29 -31.52
C ALA A 128 21.64 4.59 -32.14
#